data_01197d071266484fc4b745856bba8e0a
#
_entry.id   01197d071266484fc4b745856bba8e0a
#
_cell.length_a   1.000
_cell.length_b   1.000
_cell.length_c   1.000
_cell.angle_alpha   90.00
_cell.angle_beta   90.00
_cell.angle_gamma   90.00
#
_symmetry.space_group_name_H-M   'P 1'
#
loop_
_entity.id
_entity.type
_entity.pdbx_description
1 polymer ?
#
loop_
_entity_poly.entity_id
_entity_poly.type
_entity_poly.pdbx_seq_one_letter_code
_entity_poly.pdbx_strand_id
1 'polypeptide(L)'
;MRSGLVAVVGRPNVGKSSLVNAIVGKKVSIVSDKPQTTRRRIHGVAMRDDAQIVFVDTPGLHKPVTALGERVNATAMASAVDVDVLVLVFDAESGFGKGDEWVAANVSMDRSATKLFVVANKCDAVAPQRILSELSRSTILDADEYFPVSARTRKGLDELSAALFGALPEGPWYYPADATGDVSDEEWVAELVREELLRLTRDELPYSIATRVTEWEWPRVRCEIIVERESQKGMVIGKGGAVLKEVGTRVRAQLPEGVFIELHVVVDKDWQQRPDRVERL
;
A
#
# COMPACT_ATOMS: atom_id res chain seq x y z
N MET A 1 -14.62 -14.32 -20.33
CA MET A 1 -13.78 -13.99 -19.16
C MET A 1 -12.87 -12.82 -19.53
N ARG A 2 -12.66 -11.92 -18.61
CA ARG A 2 -11.70 -10.82 -18.76
C ARG A 2 -10.83 -10.76 -17.50
N SER A 3 -9.56 -10.44 -17.67
CA SER A 3 -8.68 -10.26 -16.55
C SER A 3 -7.55 -9.30 -16.91
N GLY A 4 -7.02 -8.58 -15.94
CA GLY A 4 -5.92 -7.66 -16.18
C GLY A 4 -5.24 -7.18 -14.92
N LEU A 5 -4.05 -6.64 -15.14
CA LEU A 5 -3.20 -6.06 -14.11
C LEU A 5 -3.44 -4.54 -14.02
N VAL A 6 -3.69 -4.06 -12.82
CA VAL A 6 -3.89 -2.64 -12.55
C VAL A 6 -2.86 -2.15 -11.55
N ALA A 7 -1.86 -1.38 -11.99
CA ALA A 7 -0.90 -0.79 -11.08
C ALA A 7 -1.43 0.52 -10.48
N VAL A 8 -1.25 0.68 -9.17
CA VAL A 8 -1.66 1.89 -8.46
C VAL A 8 -0.43 2.64 -7.98
N VAL A 9 -0.16 3.81 -8.59
CA VAL A 9 1.02 4.63 -8.32
C VAL A 9 0.62 6.01 -7.77
N GLY A 10 1.56 6.70 -7.16
CA GLY A 10 1.35 8.03 -6.59
C GLY A 10 2.29 8.30 -5.44
N ARG A 11 2.31 9.55 -4.97
CA ARG A 11 3.11 9.96 -3.82
C ARG A 11 2.76 9.14 -2.55
N PRO A 12 3.62 9.12 -1.52
CA PRO A 12 3.24 8.60 -0.21
C PRO A 12 1.98 9.29 0.34
N ASN A 13 1.15 8.55 1.08
CA ASN A 13 -0.03 9.03 1.80
C ASN A 13 -1.19 9.61 0.96
N VAL A 14 -1.17 9.46 -0.36
CA VAL A 14 -2.32 9.84 -1.21
C VAL A 14 -3.50 8.86 -1.09
N GLY A 15 -3.32 7.71 -0.41
CA GLY A 15 -4.37 6.74 -0.12
C GLY A 15 -4.46 5.58 -1.11
N LYS A 16 -3.35 5.18 -1.77
CA LYS A 16 -3.31 4.05 -2.72
C LYS A 16 -3.83 2.74 -2.11
N SER A 17 -3.23 2.30 -1.00
CA SER A 17 -3.63 1.07 -0.30
C SER A 17 -5.07 1.13 0.21
N SER A 18 -5.54 2.30 0.67
CA SER A 18 -6.93 2.51 1.04
C SER A 18 -7.88 2.35 -0.15
N LEU A 19 -7.47 2.85 -1.32
CA LEU A 19 -8.24 2.73 -2.56
C LEU A 19 -8.34 1.26 -3.00
N VAL A 20 -7.22 0.54 -3.01
CA VAL A 20 -7.17 -0.90 -3.34
C VAL A 20 -8.06 -1.69 -2.38
N ASN A 21 -7.90 -1.52 -1.06
CA ASN A 21 -8.73 -2.19 -0.05
C ASN A 21 -10.23 -1.91 -0.27
N ALA A 22 -10.58 -0.66 -0.58
CA ALA A 22 -11.97 -0.26 -0.79
C ALA A 22 -12.61 -0.90 -2.03
N ILE A 23 -11.85 -1.08 -3.13
CA ILE A 23 -12.34 -1.71 -4.37
C ILE A 23 -12.38 -3.24 -4.21
N VAL A 24 -11.34 -3.85 -3.61
CA VAL A 24 -11.31 -5.29 -3.31
C VAL A 24 -12.40 -5.69 -2.31
N GLY A 25 -12.81 -4.77 -1.44
CA GLY A 25 -13.82 -5.01 -0.40
C GLY A 25 -13.28 -5.74 0.83
N LYS A 26 -11.98 -5.99 0.87
CA LYS A 26 -11.24 -6.58 2.01
C LYS A 26 -9.93 -5.83 2.24
N LYS A 27 -9.40 -5.93 3.44
CA LYS A 27 -8.08 -5.39 3.78
C LYS A 27 -6.99 -6.34 3.25
N VAL A 28 -6.36 -5.99 2.14
CA VAL A 28 -5.25 -6.73 1.52
C VAL A 28 -3.91 -6.01 1.71
N SER A 29 -3.94 -4.74 2.06
CA SER A 29 -2.77 -3.91 2.31
C SER A 29 -2.97 -3.10 3.59
N ILE A 30 -1.91 -2.91 4.37
CA ILE A 30 -1.98 -2.09 5.59
C ILE A 30 -2.09 -0.60 5.25
N VAL A 31 -2.71 0.16 6.16
CA VAL A 31 -2.97 1.58 5.98
C VAL A 31 -2.45 2.38 7.16
N SER A 32 -1.72 3.46 6.88
CA SER A 32 -1.20 4.37 7.89
C SER A 32 -1.15 5.80 7.35
N ASP A 33 -1.12 6.78 8.25
CA ASP A 33 -0.85 8.19 7.95
C ASP A 33 0.66 8.47 7.75
N LYS A 34 1.52 7.47 7.93
CA LYS A 34 2.97 7.61 7.77
C LYS A 34 3.39 7.36 6.32
N PRO A 35 4.34 8.15 5.76
CA PRO A 35 4.95 7.84 4.48
C PRO A 35 5.60 6.44 4.46
N GLN A 36 5.65 5.81 3.30
CA GLN A 36 6.26 4.49 3.10
C GLN A 36 5.60 3.37 3.91
N THR A 37 4.26 3.42 4.07
CA THR A 37 3.49 2.36 4.69
C THR A 37 3.63 1.06 3.91
N THR A 38 3.38 1.06 2.61
CA THR A 38 3.65 -0.07 1.71
C THR A 38 5.13 -0.07 1.33
N ARG A 39 5.81 -1.19 1.53
CA ARG A 39 7.23 -1.37 1.21
C ARG A 39 7.49 -2.45 0.17
N ARG A 40 6.52 -3.36 -0.03
CA ARG A 40 6.53 -4.45 -0.99
C ARG A 40 5.41 -4.28 -2.00
N ARG A 41 5.52 -4.97 -3.11
CA ARG A 41 4.43 -5.15 -4.04
C ARG A 41 3.42 -6.11 -3.42
N ILE A 42 2.16 -5.72 -3.38
CA ILE A 42 1.05 -6.51 -2.86
C ILE A 42 0.03 -6.66 -3.98
N HIS A 43 -0.45 -7.87 -4.22
CA HIS A 43 -1.55 -8.10 -5.13
C HIS A 43 -2.86 -8.15 -4.36
N GLY A 44 -3.80 -7.30 -4.76
CA GLY A 44 -5.18 -7.36 -4.31
C GLY A 44 -6.06 -7.83 -5.46
N VAL A 45 -6.89 -8.84 -5.25
CA VAL A 45 -7.74 -9.41 -6.28
C VAL A 45 -9.18 -8.97 -6.09
N ALA A 46 -9.76 -8.33 -7.10
CA ALA A 46 -11.17 -7.98 -7.14
C ALA A 46 -11.90 -8.76 -8.25
N MET A 47 -13.05 -9.33 -7.91
CA MET A 47 -13.89 -10.09 -8.81
C MET A 47 -15.20 -9.37 -9.06
N ARG A 48 -15.65 -9.38 -10.32
CA ARG A 48 -16.99 -8.90 -10.70
C ARG A 48 -17.49 -9.73 -11.90
N ASP A 49 -18.58 -10.45 -11.72
CA ASP A 49 -19.14 -11.33 -12.75
C ASP A 49 -18.08 -12.32 -13.29
N ASP A 50 -17.74 -12.20 -14.57
CA ASP A 50 -16.72 -13.00 -15.26
C ASP A 50 -15.38 -12.26 -15.43
N ALA A 51 -15.17 -11.17 -14.72
CA ALA A 51 -13.98 -10.33 -14.83
C ALA A 51 -13.16 -10.28 -13.52
N GLN A 52 -11.83 -10.27 -13.64
CA GLN A 52 -10.88 -10.23 -12.53
C GLN A 52 -9.90 -9.08 -12.70
N ILE A 53 -9.82 -8.20 -11.71
CA ILE A 53 -8.72 -7.22 -11.58
C ILE A 53 -7.69 -7.77 -10.59
N VAL A 54 -6.43 -7.75 -10.98
CA VAL A 54 -5.30 -7.92 -10.06
C VAL A 54 -4.66 -6.56 -9.85
N PHE A 55 -4.95 -5.96 -8.71
CA PHE A 55 -4.30 -4.71 -8.30
C PHE A 55 -2.87 -5.00 -7.87
N VAL A 56 -1.96 -4.20 -8.37
CA VAL A 56 -0.59 -4.16 -7.91
C VAL A 56 -0.45 -2.89 -7.04
N ASP A 57 -0.66 -3.05 -5.70
CA ASP A 57 -0.43 -1.95 -4.75
C ASP A 57 1.07 -1.72 -4.63
N THR A 58 1.48 -0.51 -4.96
CA THR A 58 2.90 -0.15 -5.01
C THR A 58 3.26 0.78 -3.86
N PRO A 59 4.50 0.70 -3.38
CA PRO A 59 5.05 1.73 -2.51
C PRO A 59 4.88 3.13 -3.11
N GLY A 60 4.76 4.14 -2.24
CA GLY A 60 4.70 5.53 -2.68
C GLY A 60 6.02 5.99 -3.29
N LEU A 61 5.99 6.46 -4.53
CA LEU A 61 7.15 7.00 -5.23
C LEU A 61 7.56 8.35 -4.65
N HIS A 62 8.83 8.48 -4.28
CA HIS A 62 9.42 9.71 -3.75
C HIS A 62 10.93 9.76 -4.07
N LYS A 63 11.54 10.92 -3.90
CA LYS A 63 12.99 11.07 -4.08
C LYS A 63 13.73 10.25 -3.01
N PRO A 64 14.48 9.18 -3.36
CA PRO A 64 15.08 8.29 -2.36
C PRO A 64 16.25 8.97 -1.64
N VAL A 65 16.44 8.63 -0.36
CA VAL A 65 17.54 9.12 0.49
C VAL A 65 18.30 7.95 1.14
N THR A 66 17.72 6.73 1.13
CA THR A 66 18.29 5.53 1.75
C THR A 66 18.24 4.35 0.77
N ALA A 67 19.05 3.32 0.99
CA ALA A 67 19.02 2.07 0.19
C ALA A 67 17.62 1.42 0.22
N LEU A 68 16.94 1.46 1.36
CA LEU A 68 15.54 1.04 1.47
C LEU A 68 14.64 1.88 0.54
N GLY A 69 14.81 3.20 0.52
CA GLY A 69 14.05 4.10 -0.35
C GLY A 69 14.29 3.84 -1.84
N GLU A 70 15.53 3.56 -2.24
CA GLU A 70 15.88 3.18 -3.61
C GLU A 70 15.20 1.87 -4.02
N ARG A 71 15.24 0.85 -3.16
CA ARG A 71 14.57 -0.43 -3.40
C ARG A 71 13.05 -0.27 -3.50
N VAL A 72 12.47 0.49 -2.59
CA VAL A 72 11.02 0.81 -2.58
C VAL A 72 10.60 1.46 -3.90
N ASN A 73 11.36 2.43 -4.41
CA ASN A 73 11.09 3.05 -5.70
C ASN A 73 11.30 2.08 -6.87
N ALA A 74 12.37 1.28 -6.86
CA ALA A 74 12.62 0.27 -7.89
C ALA A 74 11.46 -0.75 -7.98
N THR A 75 10.94 -1.20 -6.82
CA THR A 75 9.78 -2.08 -6.74
C THR A 75 8.53 -1.42 -7.33
N ALA A 76 8.27 -0.15 -6.99
CA ALA A 76 7.12 0.58 -7.52
C ALA A 76 7.21 0.79 -9.03
N MET A 77 8.38 1.15 -9.56
CA MET A 77 8.61 1.32 -10.99
C MET A 77 8.48 0.01 -11.76
N ALA A 78 9.08 -1.08 -11.26
CA ALA A 78 8.96 -2.40 -11.88
C ALA A 78 7.51 -2.92 -11.90
N SER A 79 6.73 -2.55 -10.91
CA SER A 79 5.32 -2.96 -10.79
C SER A 79 4.38 -2.24 -11.75
N ALA A 80 4.82 -1.15 -12.36
CA ALA A 80 4.04 -0.37 -13.31
C ALA A 80 4.36 -0.73 -14.78
N VAL A 81 5.26 -1.69 -15.00
CA VAL A 81 5.59 -2.21 -16.33
C VAL A 81 4.64 -3.37 -16.66
N ASP A 82 4.24 -3.46 -17.93
CA ASP A 82 3.39 -4.54 -18.45
C ASP A 82 2.03 -4.70 -17.73
N VAL A 83 1.38 -3.57 -17.42
CA VAL A 83 0.03 -3.54 -16.85
C VAL A 83 -0.98 -3.04 -17.88
N ASP A 84 -2.24 -3.47 -17.76
CA ASP A 84 -3.33 -3.06 -18.64
C ASP A 84 -3.83 -1.64 -18.31
N VAL A 85 -3.83 -1.30 -17.01
CA VAL A 85 -4.23 0.03 -16.54
C VAL A 85 -3.22 0.54 -15.49
N LEU A 86 -2.78 1.76 -15.66
CA LEU A 86 -2.03 2.51 -14.65
C LEU A 86 -2.96 3.53 -13.98
N VAL A 87 -3.13 3.42 -12.67
CA VAL A 87 -3.91 4.37 -11.87
C VAL A 87 -2.95 5.30 -11.13
N LEU A 88 -2.86 6.55 -11.55
CA LEU A 88 -2.12 7.59 -10.84
C LEU A 88 -3.04 8.27 -9.83
N VAL A 89 -2.72 8.10 -8.55
CA VAL A 89 -3.51 8.66 -7.44
C VAL A 89 -2.82 9.88 -6.87
N PHE A 90 -3.55 10.99 -6.77
CA PHE A 90 -3.14 12.15 -6.00
C PHE A 90 -4.17 12.51 -4.91
N ASP A 91 -3.76 13.29 -3.94
CA ASP A 91 -4.58 13.73 -2.82
C ASP A 91 -5.22 15.08 -3.14
N ALA A 92 -6.56 15.14 -3.22
CA ALA A 92 -7.31 16.35 -3.54
C ALA A 92 -7.13 17.48 -2.51
N GLU A 93 -6.83 17.13 -1.24
CA GLU A 93 -6.56 18.09 -0.17
C GLU A 93 -5.21 18.78 -0.35
N SER A 94 -4.15 18.04 -0.65
CA SER A 94 -2.84 18.62 -0.95
C SER A 94 -2.73 19.21 -2.36
N GLY A 95 -3.61 18.79 -3.26
CA GLY A 95 -3.67 19.21 -4.65
C GLY A 95 -2.65 18.51 -5.56
N PHE A 96 -2.93 18.58 -6.87
CA PHE A 96 -2.03 18.09 -7.92
C PHE A 96 -0.83 19.05 -8.10
N GLY A 97 0.39 18.52 -8.15
CA GLY A 97 1.57 19.36 -8.27
C GLY A 97 2.82 18.61 -8.74
N LYS A 98 3.97 19.30 -8.65
CA LYS A 98 5.29 18.82 -9.14
C LYS A 98 5.67 17.42 -8.67
N GLY A 99 5.23 17.01 -7.47
CA GLY A 99 5.49 15.66 -6.97
C GLY A 99 4.71 14.59 -7.72
N ASP A 100 3.49 14.89 -8.15
CA ASP A 100 2.64 13.99 -8.92
C ASP A 100 3.11 13.94 -10.38
N GLU A 101 3.51 15.09 -10.95
CA GLU A 101 4.16 15.18 -12.26
C GLU A 101 5.47 14.37 -12.28
N TRP A 102 6.27 14.45 -11.21
CA TRP A 102 7.49 13.66 -11.08
C TRP A 102 7.18 12.15 -11.06
N VAL A 103 6.14 11.73 -10.32
CA VAL A 103 5.70 10.33 -10.33
C VAL A 103 5.33 9.89 -11.74
N ALA A 104 4.48 10.65 -12.43
CA ALA A 104 4.06 10.36 -13.80
C ALA A 104 5.25 10.26 -14.78
N ALA A 105 6.23 11.16 -14.65
CA ALA A 105 7.41 11.19 -15.52
C ALA A 105 8.41 10.04 -15.26
N ASN A 106 8.38 9.43 -14.07
CA ASN A 106 9.32 8.36 -13.68
C ASN A 106 8.71 6.95 -13.78
N VAL A 107 7.41 6.84 -14.06
CA VAL A 107 6.78 5.55 -14.33
C VAL A 107 6.84 5.27 -15.82
N SER A 108 7.53 4.19 -16.19
CA SER A 108 7.58 3.75 -17.58
C SER A 108 6.26 3.11 -17.98
N MET A 109 5.62 3.62 -19.03
CA MET A 109 4.33 3.14 -19.50
C MET A 109 4.28 3.19 -21.02
N ASP A 110 3.86 2.10 -21.65
CA ASP A 110 3.55 2.07 -23.08
C ASP A 110 2.11 2.55 -23.29
N ARG A 111 1.93 3.81 -23.69
CA ARG A 111 0.62 4.43 -23.95
C ARG A 111 -0.18 3.74 -25.07
N SER A 112 0.44 2.89 -25.87
CA SER A 112 -0.27 2.14 -26.91
C SER A 112 -0.96 0.89 -26.36
N ALA A 113 -0.46 0.34 -25.23
CA ALA A 113 -0.95 -0.88 -24.60
C ALA A 113 -1.60 -0.64 -23.24
N THR A 114 -1.15 0.37 -22.48
CA THR A 114 -1.59 0.67 -21.11
C THR A 114 -2.46 1.91 -21.06
N LYS A 115 -3.65 1.80 -20.46
CA LYS A 115 -4.50 2.97 -20.17
C LYS A 115 -4.02 3.70 -18.93
N LEU A 116 -4.09 5.04 -18.95
CA LEU A 116 -3.80 5.87 -17.79
C LEU A 116 -5.09 6.44 -17.20
N PHE A 117 -5.38 6.10 -15.94
CA PHE A 117 -6.45 6.71 -15.17
C PHE A 117 -5.87 7.61 -14.09
N VAL A 118 -6.40 8.81 -13.95
CA VAL A 118 -6.00 9.75 -12.90
C VAL A 118 -7.10 9.83 -11.84
N VAL A 119 -6.72 9.62 -10.60
CA VAL A 119 -7.64 9.55 -9.45
C VAL A 119 -7.30 10.65 -8.44
N ALA A 120 -8.22 11.61 -8.29
CA ALA A 120 -8.21 12.58 -7.19
C ALA A 120 -8.87 11.92 -5.96
N ASN A 121 -8.07 11.40 -5.03
CA ASN A 121 -8.59 10.76 -3.81
C ASN A 121 -8.78 11.79 -2.68
N LYS A 122 -9.48 11.39 -1.62
CA LYS A 122 -9.86 12.21 -0.46
C LYS A 122 -10.77 13.39 -0.80
N CYS A 123 -11.61 13.25 -1.83
CA CYS A 123 -12.59 14.26 -2.23
C CYS A 123 -13.61 14.63 -1.15
N ASP A 124 -13.73 13.84 -0.10
CA ASP A 124 -14.54 14.12 1.07
C ASP A 124 -13.95 15.21 1.99
N ALA A 125 -12.67 15.52 1.84
CA ALA A 125 -11.96 16.53 2.64
C ALA A 125 -12.00 17.94 2.04
N VAL A 126 -12.50 18.10 0.80
CA VAL A 126 -12.45 19.39 0.05
C VAL A 126 -13.76 19.73 -0.64
N ALA A 127 -13.94 21.02 -0.95
CA ALA A 127 -15.11 21.50 -1.68
C ALA A 127 -15.09 21.05 -3.16
N PRO A 128 -16.26 20.84 -3.81
CA PRO A 128 -16.35 20.38 -5.19
C PRO A 128 -15.59 21.25 -6.20
N GLN A 129 -15.57 22.57 -6.00
CA GLN A 129 -14.84 23.50 -6.87
C GLN A 129 -13.34 23.25 -6.85
N ARG A 130 -12.78 22.89 -5.68
CA ARG A 130 -11.37 22.53 -5.57
C ARG A 130 -11.07 21.22 -6.29
N ILE A 131 -11.96 20.23 -6.18
CA ILE A 131 -11.80 18.94 -6.89
C ILE A 131 -11.71 19.20 -8.40
N LEU A 132 -12.63 20.00 -8.96
CA LEU A 132 -12.63 20.35 -10.38
C LEU A 132 -11.35 21.10 -10.79
N SER A 133 -10.89 22.05 -9.98
CA SER A 133 -9.65 22.77 -10.22
C SER A 133 -8.42 21.83 -10.25
N GLU A 134 -8.31 20.92 -9.30
CA GLU A 134 -7.16 20.01 -9.24
C GLU A 134 -7.20 18.94 -10.35
N LEU A 135 -8.38 18.45 -10.73
CA LEU A 135 -8.54 17.59 -11.90
C LEU A 135 -8.18 18.32 -13.20
N SER A 136 -8.61 19.60 -13.36
CA SER A 136 -8.21 20.41 -14.52
C SER A 136 -6.70 20.60 -14.59
N ARG A 137 -6.01 20.76 -13.46
CA ARG A 137 -4.54 20.85 -13.45
C ARG A 137 -3.89 19.54 -13.86
N SER A 138 -4.48 18.40 -13.49
CA SER A 138 -3.94 17.08 -13.83
C SER A 138 -4.12 16.69 -15.30
N THR A 139 -4.90 17.44 -16.10
CA THR A 139 -5.08 17.15 -17.54
C THR A 139 -3.80 17.27 -18.35
N ILE A 140 -2.75 17.90 -17.81
CA ILE A 140 -1.40 17.90 -18.41
C ILE A 140 -0.84 16.47 -18.61
N LEU A 141 -1.37 15.49 -17.89
CA LEU A 141 -0.95 14.08 -18.01
C LEU A 141 -1.56 13.37 -19.21
N ASP A 142 -2.53 13.99 -19.91
CA ASP A 142 -3.23 13.42 -21.05
C ASP A 142 -3.74 12.00 -20.77
N ALA A 143 -4.43 11.83 -19.63
CA ALA A 143 -4.96 10.55 -19.21
C ALA A 143 -6.25 10.18 -19.96
N ASP A 144 -6.52 8.88 -20.04
CA ASP A 144 -7.73 8.36 -20.70
C ASP A 144 -9.00 8.72 -19.91
N GLU A 145 -8.91 8.68 -18.56
CA GLU A 145 -10.05 9.02 -17.68
C GLU A 145 -9.60 9.68 -16.37
N TYR A 146 -10.52 10.44 -15.75
CA TYR A 146 -10.28 11.19 -14.51
C TYR A 146 -11.40 10.95 -13.51
N PHE A 147 -11.06 10.53 -12.29
CA PHE A 147 -12.02 10.15 -11.26
C PHE A 147 -11.84 10.93 -9.96
N PRO A 148 -12.84 11.68 -9.51
CA PRO A 148 -12.90 12.18 -8.15
C PRO A 148 -13.44 11.08 -7.22
N VAL A 149 -12.64 10.63 -6.24
CA VAL A 149 -13.04 9.57 -5.33
C VAL A 149 -12.76 9.90 -3.87
N SER A 150 -13.41 9.18 -2.98
CA SER A 150 -13.01 9.05 -1.59
C SER A 150 -12.98 7.57 -1.20
N ALA A 151 -11.79 7.03 -1.02
CA ALA A 151 -11.62 5.66 -0.51
C ALA A 151 -12.27 5.49 0.87
N ARG A 152 -12.32 6.54 1.69
CA ARG A 152 -12.90 6.55 3.03
C ARG A 152 -14.42 6.46 3.02
N THR A 153 -15.09 7.27 2.22
CA THR A 153 -16.57 7.36 2.16
C THR A 153 -17.17 6.51 1.05
N ARG A 154 -16.34 5.88 0.22
CA ARG A 154 -16.68 5.10 -0.97
C ARG A 154 -17.30 5.90 -2.12
N LYS A 155 -17.37 7.22 -2.03
CA LYS A 155 -17.88 8.09 -3.10
C LYS A 155 -17.01 7.97 -4.34
N GLY A 156 -17.61 7.79 -5.52
CA GLY A 156 -16.92 7.69 -6.82
C GLY A 156 -16.20 6.36 -7.06
N LEU A 157 -16.28 5.39 -6.11
CA LEU A 157 -15.62 4.09 -6.28
C LEU A 157 -16.33 3.18 -7.26
N ASP A 158 -17.65 3.27 -7.35
CA ASP A 158 -18.42 2.42 -8.26
C ASP A 158 -18.15 2.79 -9.72
N GLU A 159 -18.03 4.09 -10.02
CA GLU A 159 -17.69 4.61 -11.33
C GLU A 159 -16.25 4.24 -11.72
N LEU A 160 -15.28 4.45 -10.81
CA LEU A 160 -13.90 4.04 -11.03
C LEU A 160 -13.80 2.52 -11.22
N SER A 161 -14.46 1.73 -10.38
CA SER A 161 -14.46 0.27 -10.48
C SER A 161 -15.06 -0.20 -11.80
N ALA A 162 -16.18 0.39 -12.24
CA ALA A 162 -16.80 0.06 -13.52
C ALA A 162 -15.86 0.36 -14.69
N ALA A 163 -15.18 1.50 -14.68
CA ALA A 163 -14.20 1.87 -15.71
C ALA A 163 -13.00 0.91 -15.73
N LEU A 164 -12.46 0.55 -14.54
CA LEU A 164 -11.36 -0.42 -14.43
C LEU A 164 -11.76 -1.79 -15.02
N PHE A 165 -12.91 -2.35 -14.62
CA PHE A 165 -13.39 -3.61 -15.17
C PHE A 165 -13.69 -3.52 -16.67
N GLY A 166 -14.18 -2.36 -17.15
CA GLY A 166 -14.41 -2.08 -18.57
C GLY A 166 -13.14 -2.03 -19.41
N ALA A 167 -12.02 -1.67 -18.81
CA ALA A 167 -10.73 -1.54 -19.49
C ALA A 167 -9.96 -2.86 -19.65
N LEU A 168 -10.37 -3.94 -18.96
CA LEU A 168 -9.66 -5.20 -18.96
C LEU A 168 -9.73 -5.91 -20.33
N PRO A 169 -8.60 -6.52 -20.77
CA PRO A 169 -8.57 -7.37 -21.95
C PRO A 169 -9.30 -8.70 -21.72
N GLU A 170 -9.60 -9.40 -22.81
CA GLU A 170 -10.02 -10.80 -22.76
C GLU A 170 -8.84 -11.68 -22.35
N GLY A 171 -9.07 -12.58 -21.37
CA GLY A 171 -8.02 -13.46 -20.88
C GLY A 171 -8.50 -14.36 -19.74
N PRO A 172 -7.71 -15.40 -19.40
CA PRO A 172 -7.99 -16.27 -18.27
C PRO A 172 -7.71 -15.55 -16.95
N TRP A 173 -8.34 -15.96 -15.87
CA TRP A 173 -8.06 -15.44 -14.54
C TRP A 173 -6.66 -15.82 -14.07
N TYR A 174 -6.00 -14.89 -13.38
CA TYR A 174 -4.70 -15.09 -12.75
C TYR A 174 -4.80 -15.82 -11.42
N TYR A 175 -5.92 -15.64 -10.71
CA TYR A 175 -6.17 -16.18 -9.37
C TYR A 175 -7.50 -16.93 -9.31
N PRO A 176 -7.67 -17.91 -8.39
CA PRO A 176 -8.97 -18.50 -8.10
C PRO A 176 -10.05 -17.47 -7.77
N ALA A 177 -11.32 -17.80 -7.98
CA ALA A 177 -12.43 -16.87 -7.80
C ALA A 177 -12.62 -16.35 -6.37
N ASP A 178 -12.17 -17.09 -5.38
CA ASP A 178 -12.24 -16.77 -3.94
C ASP A 178 -10.97 -16.06 -3.42
N ALA A 179 -9.93 -15.96 -4.24
CA ALA A 179 -8.71 -15.27 -3.86
C ALA A 179 -8.95 -13.75 -3.69
N THR A 180 -8.31 -13.17 -2.68
CA THR A 180 -8.33 -11.73 -2.43
C THR A 180 -6.94 -11.09 -2.51
N GLY A 181 -5.89 -11.90 -2.61
CA GLY A 181 -4.50 -11.48 -2.73
C GLY A 181 -3.55 -12.66 -2.68
N ASP A 182 -2.25 -12.38 -2.67
CA ASP A 182 -1.15 -13.35 -2.69
C ASP A 182 -0.21 -13.26 -1.47
N VAL A 183 -0.58 -12.46 -0.46
CA VAL A 183 0.23 -12.31 0.75
C VAL A 183 0.09 -13.57 1.61
N SER A 184 1.20 -14.17 2.02
CA SER A 184 1.19 -15.30 2.95
C SER A 184 0.66 -14.90 4.33
N ASP A 185 0.18 -15.88 5.11
CA ASP A 185 -0.33 -15.61 6.46
C ASP A 185 0.76 -15.03 7.37
N GLU A 186 2.01 -15.49 7.24
CA GLU A 186 3.16 -14.99 7.99
C GLU A 186 3.45 -13.53 7.65
N GLU A 187 3.48 -13.19 6.36
CA GLU A 187 3.69 -11.82 5.90
C GLU A 187 2.55 -10.92 6.35
N TRP A 188 1.31 -11.42 6.28
CA TRP A 188 0.14 -10.67 6.72
C TRP A 188 0.19 -10.33 8.21
N VAL A 189 0.52 -11.29 9.07
CA VAL A 189 0.69 -11.04 10.51
C VAL A 189 1.82 -10.05 10.77
N ALA A 190 2.97 -10.18 10.08
CA ALA A 190 4.07 -9.23 10.21
C ALA A 190 3.65 -7.80 9.81
N GLU A 191 2.88 -7.64 8.73
CA GLU A 191 2.37 -6.35 8.28
C GLU A 191 1.34 -5.78 9.27
N LEU A 192 0.45 -6.58 9.85
CA LEU A 192 -0.48 -6.12 10.89
C LEU A 192 0.26 -5.61 12.14
N VAL A 193 1.33 -6.30 12.56
CA VAL A 193 2.18 -5.82 13.66
C VAL A 193 2.83 -4.49 13.29
N ARG A 194 3.32 -4.35 12.07
CA ARG A 194 3.91 -3.11 11.57
C ARG A 194 2.91 -1.96 11.51
N GLU A 195 1.70 -2.20 11.05
CA GLU A 195 0.62 -1.21 11.02
C GLU A 195 0.34 -0.61 12.41
N GLU A 196 0.18 -1.47 13.41
CA GLU A 196 -0.09 -1.00 14.77
C GLU A 196 1.11 -0.27 15.38
N LEU A 197 2.33 -0.68 15.05
CA LEU A 197 3.53 0.07 15.42
C LEU A 197 3.59 1.45 14.76
N LEU A 198 3.29 1.55 13.46
CA LEU A 198 3.22 2.83 12.75
C LEU A 198 2.19 3.77 13.38
N ARG A 199 1.07 3.23 13.86
CA ARG A 199 0.02 3.99 14.53
C ARG A 199 0.42 4.50 15.92
N LEU A 200 1.16 3.70 16.69
CA LEU A 200 1.50 3.99 18.09
C LEU A 200 2.82 4.72 18.25
N THR A 201 3.68 4.71 17.24
CA THR A 201 4.98 5.36 17.28
C THR A 201 4.99 6.71 16.56
N ARG A 202 5.97 7.56 16.90
CA ARG A 202 6.08 8.92 16.37
C ARG A 202 7.52 9.21 15.91
N ASP A 203 7.69 10.39 15.36
CA ASP A 203 8.97 10.95 14.91
C ASP A 203 9.66 10.04 13.87
N GLU A 204 10.91 9.67 14.05
CA GLU A 204 11.70 8.84 13.14
C GLU A 204 11.46 7.32 13.32
N LEU A 205 10.86 6.91 14.44
CA LEU A 205 10.72 5.50 14.80
C LEU A 205 9.88 4.70 13.78
N PRO A 206 8.73 5.21 13.25
CA PRO A 206 7.96 4.51 12.24
C PRO A 206 8.77 4.11 10.99
N TYR A 207 9.76 4.90 10.63
CA TYR A 207 10.56 4.69 9.42
C TYR A 207 11.68 3.66 9.62
N SER A 208 12.11 3.45 10.86
CA SER A 208 13.22 2.55 11.23
C SER A 208 12.77 1.18 11.77
N ILE A 209 11.46 0.90 11.74
CA ILE A 209 10.91 -0.39 12.18
C ILE A 209 10.70 -1.30 10.97
N ALA A 210 11.12 -2.57 11.13
CA ALA A 210 10.68 -3.67 10.29
C ALA A 210 10.12 -4.82 11.15
N THR A 211 9.36 -5.70 10.52
CA THR A 211 8.70 -6.83 11.18
C THR A 211 8.83 -8.08 10.33
N ARG A 212 8.99 -9.24 10.97
CA ARG A 212 8.95 -10.54 10.31
C ARG A 212 8.44 -11.61 11.26
N VAL A 213 7.75 -12.61 10.76
CA VAL A 213 7.43 -13.82 11.51
C VAL A 213 8.65 -14.72 11.47
N THR A 214 9.02 -15.29 12.61
CA THR A 214 10.18 -16.19 12.77
C THR A 214 9.78 -17.61 13.16
N GLU A 215 8.60 -17.78 13.77
CA GLU A 215 8.04 -19.08 14.12
C GLU A 215 6.53 -19.06 13.84
N TRP A 216 6.06 -20.07 13.13
CA TRP A 216 4.66 -20.27 12.81
C TRP A 216 4.20 -21.65 13.29
N GLU A 217 3.66 -21.70 14.50
CA GLU A 217 3.10 -22.90 15.13
C GLU A 217 1.65 -22.61 15.53
N TRP A 218 0.76 -22.62 14.53
CA TRP A 218 -0.62 -22.23 14.74
C TRP A 218 -1.29 -22.97 15.92
N PRO A 219 -1.96 -22.26 16.86
CA PRO A 219 -2.32 -20.84 16.83
C PRO A 219 -1.26 -19.89 17.43
N ARG A 220 -0.04 -20.35 17.72
CA ARG A 220 1.04 -19.51 18.22
C ARG A 220 1.91 -19.00 17.08
N VAL A 221 2.12 -17.68 17.06
CA VAL A 221 2.94 -16.99 16.07
C VAL A 221 3.94 -16.09 16.79
N ARG A 222 5.24 -16.24 16.46
CA ARG A 222 6.29 -15.34 16.94
C ARG A 222 6.67 -14.35 15.87
N CYS A 223 6.59 -13.05 16.21
CA CYS A 223 6.96 -11.97 15.31
C CYS A 223 8.08 -11.12 15.91
N GLU A 224 9.16 -10.95 15.16
CA GLU A 224 10.25 -10.03 15.50
C GLU A 224 9.95 -8.64 14.99
N ILE A 225 10.23 -7.65 15.85
CA ILE A 225 10.21 -6.22 15.55
C ILE A 225 11.67 -5.75 15.53
N ILE A 226 12.14 -5.33 14.38
CA ILE A 226 13.53 -4.95 14.14
C ILE A 226 13.65 -3.43 14.21
N VAL A 227 14.60 -2.95 15.01
CA VAL A 227 14.94 -1.54 15.14
C VAL A 227 16.45 -1.32 14.99
N GLU A 228 16.89 -0.09 14.73
CA GLU A 228 18.32 0.19 14.48
C GLU A 228 19.14 0.45 15.74
N ARG A 229 18.49 0.85 16.86
CA ARG A 229 19.20 1.31 18.09
C ARG A 229 18.52 0.82 19.35
N GLU A 230 19.30 0.65 20.42
CA GLU A 230 18.80 0.28 21.75
C GLU A 230 17.78 1.29 22.32
N SER A 231 17.99 2.60 22.06
CA SER A 231 17.02 3.61 22.45
C SER A 231 15.64 3.41 21.81
N GLN A 232 15.60 2.99 20.55
CA GLN A 232 14.37 2.68 19.82
C GLN A 232 13.69 1.41 20.38
N LYS A 233 14.48 0.40 20.79
CA LYS A 233 13.95 -0.81 21.42
C LYS A 233 13.16 -0.47 22.68
N GLY A 234 13.68 0.39 23.52
CA GLY A 234 12.97 0.88 24.72
C GLY A 234 11.65 1.59 24.39
N MET A 235 11.62 2.40 23.32
CA MET A 235 10.42 3.09 22.86
C MET A 235 9.34 2.12 22.33
N VAL A 236 9.76 1.12 21.55
CA VAL A 236 8.84 0.09 21.00
C VAL A 236 8.28 -0.81 22.10
N ILE A 237 9.07 -1.16 23.11
CA ILE A 237 8.58 -1.92 24.26
C ILE A 237 7.61 -1.07 25.10
N GLY A 238 7.94 0.20 25.32
CA GLY A 238 7.19 1.10 26.15
C GLY A 238 7.35 0.82 27.65
N LYS A 239 6.88 1.71 28.51
CA LYS A 239 6.97 1.57 29.96
C LYS A 239 6.25 0.31 30.44
N GLY A 240 6.97 -0.62 31.04
CA GLY A 240 6.41 -1.90 31.49
C GLY A 240 5.81 -2.78 30.38
N GLY A 241 6.26 -2.63 29.12
CA GLY A 241 5.75 -3.39 27.99
C GLY A 241 4.41 -2.89 27.42
N ALA A 242 3.97 -1.69 27.78
CA ALA A 242 2.63 -1.17 27.44
C ALA A 242 2.40 -1.07 25.92
N VAL A 243 3.40 -0.64 25.15
CA VAL A 243 3.26 -0.51 23.68
C VAL A 243 3.13 -1.88 23.03
N LEU A 244 4.00 -2.85 23.37
CA LEU A 244 3.91 -4.22 22.83
C LEU A 244 2.60 -4.90 23.21
N LYS A 245 2.11 -4.69 24.44
CA LYS A 245 0.81 -5.22 24.87
C LYS A 245 -0.33 -4.66 24.02
N GLU A 246 -0.32 -3.36 23.76
CA GLU A 246 -1.34 -2.70 22.94
C GLU A 246 -1.28 -3.20 21.49
N VAL A 247 -0.07 -3.26 20.89
CA VAL A 247 0.14 -3.83 19.56
C VAL A 247 -0.42 -5.25 19.48
N GLY A 248 0.00 -6.14 20.38
CA GLY A 248 -0.46 -7.52 20.40
C GLY A 248 -1.98 -7.66 20.57
N THR A 249 -2.60 -6.79 21.37
CA THR A 249 -4.06 -6.77 21.54
C THR A 249 -4.77 -6.36 20.25
N ARG A 250 -4.31 -5.30 19.59
CA ARG A 250 -4.93 -4.79 18.35
C ARG A 250 -4.72 -5.72 17.15
N VAL A 251 -3.57 -6.36 17.08
CA VAL A 251 -3.29 -7.35 16.02
C VAL A 251 -4.18 -8.58 16.19
N ARG A 252 -4.30 -9.12 17.42
CA ARG A 252 -5.20 -10.25 17.69
C ARG A 252 -6.67 -9.96 17.35
N ALA A 253 -7.12 -8.73 17.54
CA ALA A 253 -8.49 -8.33 17.16
C ALA A 253 -8.77 -8.37 15.64
N GLN A 254 -7.71 -8.45 14.82
CA GLN A 254 -7.79 -8.53 13.36
C GLN A 254 -7.54 -9.96 12.82
N LEU A 255 -7.31 -10.92 13.69
CA LEU A 255 -7.00 -12.32 13.37
C LEU A 255 -8.10 -13.26 13.91
N PRO A 256 -8.16 -14.50 13.43
CA PRO A 256 -9.10 -15.49 13.95
C PRO A 256 -8.98 -15.66 15.48
N GLU A 257 -10.08 -16.05 16.12
CA GLU A 257 -10.11 -16.28 17.56
C GLU A 257 -9.10 -17.35 18.01
N GLY A 258 -8.49 -17.16 19.18
CA GLY A 258 -7.54 -18.09 19.77
C GLY A 258 -6.08 -17.90 19.35
N VAL A 259 -5.79 -16.98 18.42
CA VAL A 259 -4.39 -16.69 18.02
C VAL A 259 -3.61 -16.04 19.17
N PHE A 260 -2.44 -16.58 19.42
CA PHE A 260 -1.46 -16.03 20.36
C PHE A 260 -0.27 -15.45 19.60
N ILE A 261 -0.01 -14.14 19.77
CA ILE A 261 1.14 -13.48 19.16
C ILE A 261 2.18 -13.15 20.20
N GLU A 262 3.39 -13.64 19.99
CA GLU A 262 4.58 -13.34 20.76
C GLU A 262 5.43 -12.30 20.03
N LEU A 263 5.65 -11.14 20.64
CA LEU A 263 6.39 -10.03 20.05
C LEU A 263 7.77 -9.90 20.68
N HIS A 264 8.81 -9.94 19.86
CA HIS A 264 10.20 -9.78 20.27
C HIS A 264 10.81 -8.57 19.59
N VAL A 265 11.49 -7.69 20.35
CA VAL A 265 12.20 -6.54 19.78
C VAL A 265 13.69 -6.86 19.72
N VAL A 266 14.23 -6.82 18.50
CA VAL A 266 15.65 -7.04 18.22
C VAL A 266 16.28 -5.77 17.64
N VAL A 267 17.57 -5.57 17.95
CA VAL A 267 18.34 -4.47 17.37
C VAL A 267 19.22 -5.02 16.25
N ASP A 268 19.02 -4.53 15.03
CA ASP A 268 19.90 -4.76 13.89
C ASP A 268 20.40 -3.41 13.38
N LYS A 269 21.62 -3.07 13.74
CA LYS A 269 22.21 -1.75 13.49
C LYS A 269 22.31 -1.46 12.00
N ASP A 270 21.86 -0.27 11.61
CA ASP A 270 21.93 0.26 10.24
C ASP A 270 21.29 -0.69 9.19
N TRP A 271 20.29 -1.49 9.56
CA TRP A 271 19.66 -2.47 8.67
C TRP A 271 19.10 -1.85 7.37
N GLN A 272 18.61 -0.60 7.43
CA GLN A 272 18.09 0.10 6.27
C GLN A 272 19.15 0.46 5.22
N GLN A 273 20.41 0.53 5.62
CA GLN A 273 21.56 0.82 4.75
C GLN A 273 22.21 -0.44 4.16
N ARG A 274 21.76 -1.62 4.59
CA ARG A 274 22.34 -2.91 4.27
C ARG A 274 21.45 -3.70 3.32
N PRO A 275 21.82 -3.81 2.01
CA PRO A 275 21.00 -4.49 1.01
C PRO A 275 20.64 -5.94 1.41
N ASP A 276 21.62 -6.70 1.95
CA ASP A 276 21.44 -8.09 2.41
C ASP A 276 20.39 -8.23 3.53
N ARG A 277 20.21 -7.19 4.35
CA ARG A 277 19.20 -7.17 5.41
C ARG A 277 17.84 -6.75 4.89
N VAL A 278 17.82 -5.73 4.03
CA VAL A 278 16.60 -5.25 3.38
C VAL A 278 15.97 -6.35 2.50
N GLU A 279 16.76 -7.23 1.88
CA GLU A 279 16.27 -8.36 1.09
C GLU A 279 15.54 -9.44 1.90
N ARG A 280 15.84 -9.56 3.18
CA ARG A 280 15.23 -10.56 4.08
C ARG A 280 13.97 -10.07 4.78
N LEU A 281 13.58 -8.84 4.52
CA LEU A 281 12.41 -8.16 5.07
C LEU A 281 11.38 -7.92 3.99
#